data_91054e50151b9ea528a97502a6038c25
#
_entry.id   91054e50151b9ea528a97502a6038c25
#
_cell.length_a   1.000
_cell.length_b   1.000
_cell.length_c   1.000
_cell.angle_alpha   90.00
_cell.angle_beta   90.00
_cell.angle_gamma   90.00
#
_symmetry.space_group_name_H-M   'P 1'
#
loop_
_entity.id
_entity.type
_entity.pdbx_description
1 polymer ?
#
loop_
_entity_poly.entity_id
_entity_poly.type
_entity_poly.pdbx_seq_one_letter_code
_entity_poly.pdbx_strand_id
1 'polypeptide(L)' 'MQTDAHNNGREERRALLEQRRAAVVRQLRRLAIELTDLDRQLDEIEQSER' A
#
# COMPACT_ATOMS: atom_id res chain seq x y z
N MET A 1 -9.23 -18.65 -31.42
CA MET A 1 -8.48 -17.40 -31.43
C MET A 1 -9.16 -16.29 -30.67
N GLN A 2 -10.46 -16.38 -30.52
CA GLN A 2 -11.16 -15.45 -29.66
C GLN A 2 -10.68 -15.52 -28.22
N THR A 3 -10.19 -16.68 -27.85
CA THR A 3 -9.68 -16.90 -26.51
C THR A 3 -8.44 -16.07 -26.26
N ASP A 4 -7.58 -15.92 -27.26
CA ASP A 4 -6.34 -15.17 -27.11
C ASP A 4 -6.59 -13.67 -26.92
N ALA A 5 -7.49 -13.12 -27.70
CA ALA A 5 -7.84 -11.71 -27.58
C ALA A 5 -8.48 -11.44 -26.21
N HIS A 6 -9.30 -12.39 -25.76
CA HIS A 6 -9.96 -12.30 -24.48
C HIS A 6 -8.93 -12.37 -23.33
N ASN A 7 -7.98 -13.27 -23.48
CA ASN A 7 -6.92 -13.42 -22.48
C ASN A 7 -6.01 -12.19 -22.43
N ASN A 8 -5.72 -11.60 -23.56
CA ASN A 8 -4.88 -10.40 -23.61
C ASN A 8 -5.53 -9.24 -22.86
N GLY A 9 -6.82 -9.03 -23.06
CA GLY A 9 -7.53 -8.00 -22.36
C GLY A 9 -7.57 -8.24 -20.87
N ARG A 10 -7.72 -9.51 -20.49
CA ARG A 10 -7.75 -9.90 -19.08
C ARG A 10 -6.39 -9.69 -18.43
N GLU A 11 -5.33 -10.03 -19.14
CA GLU A 11 -3.98 -9.86 -18.61
C GLU A 11 -3.58 -8.41 -18.50
N GLU A 12 -3.97 -7.58 -19.46
CA GLU A 12 -3.71 -6.16 -19.38
C GLU A 12 -4.41 -5.55 -18.16
N ARG A 13 -5.65 -5.93 -17.98
CA ARG A 13 -6.43 -5.45 -16.86
C ARG A 13 -5.82 -5.90 -15.53
N ARG A 14 -5.39 -7.14 -15.50
CA ARG A 14 -4.75 -7.69 -14.32
C ARG A 14 -3.47 -6.95 -13.99
N ALA A 15 -2.66 -6.68 -15.01
CA ALA A 15 -1.41 -5.97 -14.81
C ALA A 15 -1.64 -4.56 -14.26
N LEU A 16 -2.65 -3.86 -14.78
CA LEU A 16 -3.00 -2.53 -14.30
C LEU A 16 -3.46 -2.57 -12.86
N LEU A 17 -4.27 -3.56 -12.53
CA LEU A 17 -4.76 -3.70 -11.16
C LEU A 17 -3.63 -4.06 -10.19
N GLU A 18 -2.70 -4.88 -10.64
CA GLU A 18 -1.55 -5.23 -9.82
C GLU A 18 -0.65 -4.02 -9.58
N GLN A 19 -0.46 -3.19 -10.60
CA GLN A 19 0.30 -1.96 -10.45
C GLN A 19 -0.37 -1.02 -9.46
N ARG A 20 -1.67 -0.92 -9.55
CA ARG A 20 -2.44 -0.07 -8.65
C ARG A 20 -2.33 -0.59 -7.23
N ARG A 21 -2.45 -1.89 -7.08
CA ARG A 21 -2.32 -2.53 -5.77
C ARG A 21 -0.95 -2.26 -5.17
N ALA A 22 0.09 -2.39 -5.97
CA ALA A 22 1.44 -2.13 -5.50
C ALA A 22 1.63 -0.69 -5.05
N ALA A 23 1.03 0.25 -5.77
CA ALA A 23 1.10 1.66 -5.37
C ALA A 23 0.41 1.89 -4.04
N VAL A 24 -0.74 1.27 -3.84
CA VAL A 24 -1.48 1.39 -2.57
C VAL A 24 -0.68 0.75 -1.44
N VAL A 25 -0.07 -0.39 -1.68
CA VAL A 25 0.75 -1.06 -0.68
C VAL A 25 1.92 -0.16 -0.25
N ARG A 26 2.56 0.52 -1.21
CA ARG A 26 3.65 1.44 -0.89
C ARG A 26 3.16 2.60 -0.02
N GLN A 27 1.97 3.11 -0.31
CA GLN A 27 1.36 4.15 0.52
C GLN A 27 1.07 3.63 1.92
N LEU A 28 0.55 2.44 2.02
CA LEU A 28 0.26 1.83 3.32
C LEU A 28 1.52 1.67 4.15
N ARG A 29 2.61 1.24 3.52
CA ARG A 29 3.88 1.09 4.23
C ARG A 29 4.40 2.42 4.73
N ARG A 30 4.28 3.45 3.90
CA ARG A 30 4.70 4.79 4.29
C ARG A 30 3.89 5.28 5.48
N LEU A 31 2.58 5.09 5.41
CA LEU A 31 1.70 5.49 6.50
C LEU A 31 1.95 4.68 7.77
N ALA A 32 2.27 3.42 7.63
CA ALA A 32 2.61 2.58 8.78
C ALA A 32 3.86 3.10 9.48
N ILE A 33 4.85 3.53 8.72
CA ILE A 33 6.06 4.11 9.29
C ILE A 33 5.74 5.41 10.02
N GLU A 34 4.93 6.26 9.41
CA GLU A 34 4.51 7.51 10.03
C GLU A 34 3.74 7.25 11.32
N LEU A 35 2.86 6.27 11.29
CA LEU A 35 2.06 5.92 12.45
C LEU A 35 2.95 5.44 13.59
N THR A 36 3.91 4.59 13.28
CA THR A 36 4.86 4.10 14.29
C THR A 36 5.65 5.24 14.90
N ASP A 37 6.08 6.19 14.08
CA ASP A 37 6.84 7.33 14.57
C ASP A 37 5.99 8.21 15.46
N LEU A 38 4.76 8.45 15.09
CA LEU A 38 3.85 9.26 15.91
C LEU A 38 3.55 8.57 17.23
N ASP A 39 3.33 7.27 17.20
CA ASP A 39 3.11 6.49 18.42
C ASP A 39 4.30 6.61 19.37
N ARG A 40 5.49 6.56 18.82
CA ARG A 40 6.70 6.69 19.62
C ARG A 40 6.80 8.09 20.23
N GLN A 41 6.50 9.11 19.44
CA GLN A 41 6.55 10.48 19.93
C GLN A 41 5.52 10.71 21.04
N LEU A 42 4.33 10.19 20.87
CA LEU A 42 3.30 10.29 21.89
C LEU A 42 3.73 9.56 23.16
N ASP A 43 4.35 8.42 23.02
CA ASP A 43 4.82 7.64 24.15
C ASP A 43 5.90 8.41 24.91
N GLU A 44 6.81 9.08 24.21
CA GLU A 44 7.83 9.89 24.83
C GLU A 44 7.24 11.04 25.63
N ILE A 45 6.21 11.68 25.09
CA ILE A 45 5.52 12.77 25.79
C ILE A 45 4.86 12.26 27.05
N GLU A 46 4.18 11.13 26.96
CA GLU A 46 3.54 10.53 28.12
C GLU A 46 4.54 10.19 29.20
N GLN A 47 5.68 9.67 28.82
CA GLN A 47 6.73 9.33 29.77
C GLN A 47 7.33 10.58 30.41
N SER A 48 7.49 11.64 29.65
CA SER A 48 8.09 12.85 30.21
C SER A 48 7.13 13.61 31.11
N GLU A 49 5.84 13.36 31.00
CA GLU A 49 4.85 13.97 31.89
C GLU A 49 4.77 13.30 33.25
N ARG A 50 5.34 12.12 33.35
CA ARG A 50 5.40 11.41 34.61
C ARG A 50 6.60 11.89 35.42
#